data_88dbfb1a24b6b873e10db2c68c1bc7f0
#
_entry.id   88dbfb1a24b6b873e10db2c68c1bc7f0
#
_cell.length_a   1.000
_cell.length_b   1.000
_cell.length_c   1.000
_cell.angle_alpha   90.00
_cell.angle_beta   90.00
_cell.angle_gamma   90.00
#
_symmetry.space_group_name_H-M   'P 1'
#
loop_
_entity.id
_entity.type
_entity.pdbx_description
1 polymer ?
#
loop_
_entity_poly.entity_id
_entity_poly.type
_entity_poly.pdbx_seq_one_letter_code
_entity_poly.pdbx_strand_id
1 'polypeptide(L)'
;MPHSQYPTLEFFIGNTPLVQLQRLPGSTRNLILGKLEGNNPAGSVKDRPALSMIQQAEKRGALRAGEVLIEATSGNTGIALAMIAAMKGYRLMLVMPENQSAERRAAMRAYGAELILVSQEEGMEGARDLATRLEREGRGRVLDQFGNPDNPLAHYQTTGPEIWRDTHGRITHFVSAMGTTGTIMGVSRYLKERNPAVQIVGVQPTEGSFIAGIRRWPLEYLPKIYEPARVDRIIDVEQVEAEHTTRRLACEEGICCGVSSGGAVAAALRLSAEVENAMIVTVICDRGDRYLSTGLFSD
;
A
#
# COMPACT_ATOMS: atom_id res chain seq x y z
N MET A 1 11.57 -34.15 -1.26
CA MET A 1 12.63 -33.27 -0.74
C MET A 1 12.31 -33.02 0.72
N PRO A 2 13.26 -33.09 1.67
CA PRO A 2 12.97 -32.73 3.04
C PRO A 2 12.51 -31.27 3.07
N HIS A 3 11.36 -31.01 3.70
CA HIS A 3 10.86 -29.66 3.93
C HIS A 3 11.96 -28.87 4.64
N SER A 4 12.29 -27.69 4.11
CA SER A 4 13.26 -26.80 4.72
C SER A 4 12.88 -26.56 6.18
N GLN A 5 13.80 -26.84 7.09
CA GLN A 5 13.62 -26.63 8.53
C GLN A 5 13.50 -25.13 8.88
N TYR A 6 13.83 -24.24 7.93
CA TYR A 6 13.86 -22.80 8.11
C TYR A 6 12.80 -22.12 7.22
N PRO A 7 12.19 -21.02 7.70
CA PRO A 7 11.21 -20.28 6.92
C PRO A 7 11.85 -19.60 5.71
N THR A 8 11.08 -19.49 4.63
CA THR A 8 11.46 -18.72 3.44
C THR A 8 11.06 -17.25 3.61
N LEU A 9 11.51 -16.37 2.70
CA LEU A 9 11.25 -14.93 2.79
C LEU A 9 9.75 -14.60 2.80
N GLU A 10 8.91 -15.37 2.12
CA GLU A 10 7.43 -15.16 2.10
C GLU A 10 6.82 -15.21 3.52
N PHE A 11 7.40 -16.01 4.42
CA PHE A 11 6.92 -16.12 5.81
C PHE A 11 7.04 -14.79 6.58
N PHE A 12 7.96 -13.93 6.16
CA PHE A 12 8.23 -12.64 6.82
C PHE A 12 7.42 -11.48 6.22
N ILE A 13 6.54 -11.75 5.24
CA ILE A 13 5.58 -10.77 4.75
C ILE A 13 4.39 -10.72 5.71
N GLY A 14 4.15 -9.56 6.27
CA GLY A 14 3.17 -9.38 7.35
C GLY A 14 3.79 -9.43 8.75
N ASN A 15 2.95 -9.62 9.75
CA ASN A 15 3.30 -9.51 11.17
C ASN A 15 4.12 -8.25 11.49
N THR A 16 3.80 -7.16 10.81
CA THR A 16 4.48 -5.88 10.98
C THR A 16 4.16 -5.28 12.34
N PRO A 17 5.09 -4.51 12.95
CA PRO A 17 4.84 -3.88 14.25
C PRO A 17 3.66 -2.91 14.21
N LEU A 18 2.92 -2.83 15.32
CA LEU A 18 1.97 -1.78 15.62
C LEU A 18 2.57 -0.93 16.77
N VAL A 19 2.85 0.35 16.50
CA VAL A 19 3.54 1.23 17.44
C VAL A 19 2.68 2.43 17.81
N GLN A 20 2.79 2.91 19.04
CA GLN A 20 2.13 4.14 19.47
C GLN A 20 2.93 5.37 19.03
N LEU A 21 2.27 6.36 18.44
CA LEU A 21 2.83 7.69 18.25
C LEU A 21 2.81 8.43 19.60
N GLN A 22 3.95 8.98 20.01
CA GLN A 22 4.13 9.51 21.37
C GLN A 22 4.12 11.04 21.44
N ARG A 23 4.64 11.71 20.42
CA ARG A 23 4.87 13.17 20.43
C ARG A 23 3.90 13.92 19.52
N LEU A 24 3.65 13.40 18.32
CA LEU A 24 2.75 14.01 17.35
C LEU A 24 1.33 14.22 17.87
N PRO A 25 0.72 13.28 18.61
CA PRO A 25 -0.64 13.46 19.11
C PRO A 25 -0.79 14.57 20.16
N GLY A 26 0.30 15.01 20.79
CA GLY A 26 0.24 16.01 21.85
C GLY A 26 -0.57 15.55 23.07
N SER A 27 -1.21 16.51 23.74
CA SER A 27 -2.05 16.24 24.91
C SER A 27 -3.44 15.80 24.48
N THR A 28 -3.61 14.51 24.21
CA THR A 28 -4.91 13.88 23.86
C THR A 28 -5.18 12.69 24.78
N ARG A 29 -6.48 12.33 24.94
CA ARG A 29 -6.90 11.09 25.60
C ARG A 29 -6.97 9.91 24.64
N ASN A 30 -6.66 10.12 23.37
CA ASN A 30 -6.70 9.11 22.33
C ASN A 30 -5.35 8.39 22.22
N LEU A 31 -5.39 7.15 21.73
CA LEU A 31 -4.20 6.42 21.30
C LEU A 31 -4.16 6.42 19.77
N ILE A 32 -3.09 6.93 19.19
CA ILE A 32 -2.84 6.85 17.76
C ILE A 32 -1.72 5.85 17.51
N LEU A 33 -2.03 4.80 16.78
CA LEU A 33 -1.14 3.67 16.50
C LEU A 33 -0.81 3.61 15.01
N GLY A 34 0.48 3.45 14.69
CA GLY A 34 0.98 3.26 13.33
C GLY A 34 1.33 1.80 13.05
N LYS A 35 0.73 1.20 12.04
CA LYS A 35 1.09 -0.13 11.53
C LYS A 35 2.25 0.01 10.56
N LEU A 36 3.45 -0.44 10.96
CA LEU A 36 4.71 -0.20 10.23
C LEU A 36 4.89 -1.15 9.04
N GLU A 37 4.18 -0.91 7.95
CA GLU A 37 4.24 -1.73 6.74
C GLU A 37 5.56 -1.61 5.97
N GLY A 38 6.38 -0.61 6.27
CA GLY A 38 7.77 -0.52 5.81
C GLY A 38 8.67 -1.66 6.29
N ASN A 39 8.24 -2.41 7.31
CA ASN A 39 8.97 -3.57 7.83
C ASN A 39 8.76 -4.85 7.02
N ASN A 40 7.89 -4.86 6.03
CA ASN A 40 7.83 -5.95 5.06
C ASN A 40 9.16 -6.07 4.28
N PRO A 41 9.54 -7.25 3.77
CA PRO A 41 10.82 -7.48 3.09
C PRO A 41 11.13 -6.53 1.92
N ALA A 42 10.16 -6.27 1.03
CA ALA A 42 10.33 -5.26 -0.02
C ALA A 42 10.05 -3.83 0.46
N GLY A 43 9.74 -3.63 1.73
CA GLY A 43 9.65 -2.35 2.43
C GLY A 43 8.35 -1.60 2.24
N SER A 44 7.22 -2.25 1.99
CA SER A 44 5.94 -1.57 1.91
C SER A 44 4.72 -2.47 2.16
N VAL A 45 3.58 -1.83 2.33
CA VAL A 45 2.26 -2.48 2.41
C VAL A 45 1.93 -3.33 1.17
N LYS A 46 2.59 -3.08 0.04
CA LYS A 46 2.32 -3.76 -1.23
C LYS A 46 2.89 -5.18 -1.31
N ASP A 47 3.78 -5.55 -0.40
CA ASP A 47 4.31 -6.90 -0.30
C ASP A 47 3.19 -7.93 -0.10
N ARG A 48 2.20 -7.56 0.72
CA ARG A 48 1.04 -8.42 1.04
C ARG A 48 0.15 -8.69 -0.18
N PRO A 49 -0.40 -7.68 -0.88
CA PRO A 49 -1.21 -7.94 -2.07
C PRO A 49 -0.40 -8.56 -3.22
N ALA A 50 0.87 -8.20 -3.40
CA ALA A 50 1.71 -8.83 -4.43
C ALA A 50 1.84 -10.34 -4.21
N LEU A 51 2.13 -10.76 -2.98
CA LEU A 51 2.18 -12.19 -2.64
C LEU A 51 0.82 -12.86 -2.84
N SER A 52 -0.26 -12.25 -2.33
CA SER A 52 -1.61 -12.80 -2.42
C SER A 52 -2.06 -12.99 -3.86
N MET A 53 -1.92 -11.97 -4.72
CA MET A 53 -2.34 -12.05 -6.12
C MET A 53 -1.65 -13.20 -6.85
N ILE A 54 -0.35 -13.38 -6.64
CA ILE A 54 0.41 -14.47 -7.28
C ILE A 54 -0.01 -15.83 -6.68
N GLN A 55 -0.01 -15.98 -5.36
CA GLN A 55 -0.35 -17.25 -4.71
C GLN A 55 -1.79 -17.72 -5.00
N GLN A 56 -2.75 -16.80 -5.01
CA GLN A 56 -4.13 -17.17 -5.32
C GLN A 56 -4.29 -17.54 -6.81
N ALA A 57 -3.58 -16.85 -7.71
CA ALA A 57 -3.55 -17.22 -9.12
C ALA A 57 -2.92 -18.62 -9.34
N GLU A 58 -1.84 -18.94 -8.64
CA GLU A 58 -1.24 -20.29 -8.62
C GLU A 58 -2.22 -21.35 -8.14
N LYS A 59 -2.87 -21.10 -6.98
CA LYS A 59 -3.85 -22.02 -6.38
C LYS A 59 -5.04 -22.32 -7.30
N ARG A 60 -5.47 -21.32 -8.10
CA ARG A 60 -6.56 -21.52 -9.08
C ARG A 60 -6.09 -22.13 -10.39
N GLY A 61 -4.80 -22.39 -10.56
CA GLY A 61 -4.21 -22.82 -11.84
C GLY A 61 -4.26 -21.74 -12.94
N ALA A 62 -4.51 -20.49 -12.57
CA ALA A 62 -4.53 -19.36 -13.47
C ALA A 62 -3.12 -18.85 -13.79
N LEU A 63 -2.13 -19.22 -12.99
CA LEU A 63 -0.73 -18.88 -13.19
C LEU A 63 0.12 -20.15 -13.08
N ARG A 64 1.02 -20.37 -14.02
CA ARG A 64 1.92 -21.53 -14.08
C ARG A 64 3.38 -21.11 -13.98
N ALA A 65 4.20 -21.98 -13.42
CA ALA A 65 5.64 -21.74 -13.35
C ALA A 65 6.24 -21.41 -14.72
N GLY A 66 7.08 -20.38 -14.77
CA GLY A 66 7.73 -19.91 -16.00
C GLY A 66 6.90 -18.94 -16.86
N GLU A 67 5.63 -18.68 -16.52
CA GLU A 67 4.86 -17.62 -17.19
C GLU A 67 5.46 -16.23 -16.89
N VAL A 68 5.16 -15.29 -17.79
CA VAL A 68 5.58 -13.89 -17.63
C VAL A 68 4.45 -13.11 -16.97
N LEU A 69 4.77 -12.41 -15.90
CA LEU A 69 3.87 -11.46 -15.24
C LEU A 69 4.03 -10.09 -15.86
N ILE A 70 2.94 -9.36 -15.97
CA ILE A 70 2.92 -7.98 -16.45
C ILE A 70 2.16 -7.13 -15.43
N GLU A 71 2.66 -5.94 -15.12
CA GLU A 71 1.91 -4.96 -14.32
C GLU A 71 2.27 -3.53 -14.72
N ALA A 72 1.24 -2.69 -14.82
CA ALA A 72 1.42 -1.26 -14.98
C ALA A 72 1.54 -0.60 -13.60
N THR A 73 2.75 -0.25 -13.20
CA THR A 73 3.00 0.35 -11.89
C THR A 73 4.35 1.02 -11.81
N SER A 74 4.41 2.16 -11.15
CA SER A 74 5.63 2.94 -10.95
C SER A 74 6.08 2.99 -9.49
N GLY A 75 5.36 2.34 -8.59
CA GLY A 75 5.56 2.49 -7.16
C GLY A 75 5.91 1.19 -6.44
N ASN A 76 5.49 1.15 -5.18
CA ASN A 76 5.77 0.05 -4.26
C ASN A 76 5.24 -1.30 -4.76
N THR A 77 4.14 -1.31 -5.52
CA THR A 77 3.60 -2.55 -6.12
C THR A 77 4.61 -3.20 -7.07
N GLY A 78 5.28 -2.39 -7.92
CA GLY A 78 6.29 -2.92 -8.84
C GLY A 78 7.49 -3.53 -8.10
N ILE A 79 7.95 -2.88 -7.03
CA ILE A 79 9.06 -3.42 -6.20
C ILE A 79 8.64 -4.73 -5.52
N ALA A 80 7.44 -4.76 -4.93
CA ALA A 80 6.92 -5.95 -4.27
C ALA A 80 6.74 -7.12 -5.25
N LEU A 81 6.12 -6.86 -6.41
CA LEU A 81 5.96 -7.88 -7.46
C LEU A 81 7.31 -8.39 -7.97
N ALA A 82 8.30 -7.50 -8.13
CA ALA A 82 9.64 -7.90 -8.57
C ALA A 82 10.32 -8.83 -7.55
N MET A 83 10.21 -8.52 -6.26
CA MET A 83 10.70 -9.40 -5.20
C MET A 83 9.99 -10.77 -5.23
N ILE A 84 8.66 -10.79 -5.29
CA ILE A 84 7.90 -12.05 -5.29
C ILE A 84 8.17 -12.86 -6.56
N ALA A 85 8.25 -12.21 -7.73
CA ALA A 85 8.60 -12.88 -8.98
C ALA A 85 9.98 -13.53 -8.91
N ALA A 86 10.98 -12.82 -8.38
CA ALA A 86 12.32 -13.38 -8.16
C ALA A 86 12.30 -14.61 -7.23
N MET A 87 11.58 -14.53 -6.11
CA MET A 87 11.44 -15.63 -5.15
C MET A 87 10.79 -16.88 -5.75
N LYS A 88 9.81 -16.69 -6.62
CA LYS A 88 9.00 -17.77 -7.20
C LYS A 88 9.45 -18.22 -8.59
N GLY A 89 10.48 -17.58 -9.15
CA GLY A 89 11.02 -17.93 -10.46
C GLY A 89 10.16 -17.47 -11.65
N TYR A 90 9.37 -16.41 -11.47
CA TYR A 90 8.62 -15.77 -12.56
C TYR A 90 9.47 -14.70 -13.25
N ARG A 91 9.28 -14.56 -14.56
CA ARG A 91 9.70 -13.36 -15.27
C ARG A 91 8.68 -12.25 -15.04
N LEU A 92 9.12 -11.00 -14.90
CA LEU A 92 8.24 -9.87 -14.67
C LEU A 92 8.58 -8.72 -15.62
N MET A 93 7.58 -8.21 -16.31
CA MET A 93 7.61 -6.96 -17.06
C MET A 93 6.81 -5.89 -16.32
N LEU A 94 7.44 -4.76 -16.01
CA LEU A 94 6.81 -3.62 -15.37
C LEU A 94 6.73 -2.46 -16.37
N VAL A 95 5.53 -1.99 -16.63
CA VAL A 95 5.27 -0.86 -17.52
C VAL A 95 5.06 0.39 -16.68
N MET A 96 5.83 1.46 -16.95
CA MET A 96 5.79 2.68 -16.15
C MET A 96 6.22 3.92 -16.92
N PRO A 97 5.78 5.12 -16.51
CA PRO A 97 6.32 6.37 -17.03
C PRO A 97 7.82 6.53 -16.71
N GLU A 98 8.56 7.12 -17.64
CA GLU A 98 10.02 7.29 -17.54
C GLU A 98 10.48 8.24 -16.42
N ASN A 99 9.62 9.13 -15.95
CA ASN A 99 9.89 10.14 -14.92
C ASN A 99 9.89 9.61 -13.47
N GLN A 100 9.88 8.29 -13.28
CA GLN A 100 9.94 7.70 -11.94
C GLN A 100 11.33 7.76 -11.33
N SER A 101 11.41 7.79 -9.98
CA SER A 101 12.68 7.92 -9.27
C SER A 101 13.69 6.83 -9.63
N ALA A 102 14.98 7.20 -9.63
CA ALA A 102 16.07 6.30 -9.97
C ALA A 102 16.13 5.11 -9.00
N GLU A 103 15.88 5.34 -7.70
CA GLU A 103 15.90 4.31 -6.66
C GLU A 103 14.86 3.22 -6.90
N ARG A 104 13.62 3.62 -7.26
CA ARG A 104 12.55 2.66 -7.57
C ARG A 104 12.89 1.79 -8.77
N ARG A 105 13.38 2.42 -9.85
CA ARG A 105 13.81 1.68 -11.06
C ARG A 105 14.99 0.75 -10.76
N ALA A 106 15.96 1.21 -9.98
CA ALA A 106 17.10 0.40 -9.57
C ALA A 106 16.67 -0.80 -8.72
N ALA A 107 15.79 -0.60 -7.75
CA ALA A 107 15.28 -1.68 -6.91
C ALA A 107 14.53 -2.75 -7.73
N MET A 108 13.66 -2.36 -8.66
CA MET A 108 12.95 -3.30 -9.54
C MET A 108 13.91 -4.11 -10.42
N ARG A 109 14.92 -3.43 -11.01
CA ARG A 109 15.96 -4.11 -11.81
C ARG A 109 16.83 -5.05 -10.97
N ALA A 110 17.15 -4.67 -9.73
CA ALA A 110 17.93 -5.51 -8.82
C ALA A 110 17.24 -6.85 -8.53
N TYR A 111 15.89 -6.87 -8.51
CA TYR A 111 15.11 -8.11 -8.43
C TYR A 111 14.92 -8.82 -9.78
N GLY A 112 15.48 -8.30 -10.88
CA GLY A 112 15.42 -8.93 -12.20
C GLY A 112 14.21 -8.57 -13.05
N ALA A 113 13.43 -7.55 -12.68
CA ALA A 113 12.29 -7.11 -13.49
C ALA A 113 12.75 -6.38 -14.76
N GLU A 114 12.10 -6.69 -15.88
CA GLU A 114 12.21 -5.93 -17.12
C GLU A 114 11.34 -4.68 -17.03
N LEU A 115 11.93 -3.50 -17.30
CA LEU A 115 11.20 -2.23 -17.26
C LEU A 115 10.91 -1.77 -18.69
N ILE A 116 9.63 -1.57 -18.98
CA ILE A 116 9.13 -0.97 -20.22
C ILE A 116 8.68 0.45 -19.88
N LEU A 117 9.37 1.43 -20.46
CA LEU A 117 9.09 2.84 -20.16
C LEU A 117 8.14 3.40 -21.23
N VAL A 118 7.15 4.13 -20.78
CA VAL A 118 6.30 5.00 -21.61
C VAL A 118 6.69 6.46 -21.35
N SER A 119 6.33 7.36 -22.25
CA SER A 119 6.61 8.79 -22.07
C SER A 119 5.91 9.37 -20.84
N GLN A 120 6.41 10.49 -20.35
CA GLN A 120 5.76 11.22 -19.25
C GLN A 120 4.33 11.66 -19.63
N GLU A 121 4.12 12.00 -20.90
CA GLU A 121 2.82 12.45 -21.44
C GLU A 121 1.78 11.32 -21.44
N GLU A 122 2.19 10.10 -21.82
CA GLU A 122 1.32 8.92 -21.76
C GLU A 122 0.94 8.54 -20.33
N GLY A 123 1.82 8.84 -19.37
CA GLY A 123 1.56 8.67 -17.95
C GLY A 123 1.22 7.22 -17.54
N MET A 124 0.48 7.09 -16.45
CA MET A 124 0.04 5.76 -15.96
C MET A 124 -1.09 5.16 -16.81
N GLU A 125 -1.90 5.98 -17.47
CA GLU A 125 -2.93 5.54 -18.39
C GLU A 125 -2.30 4.82 -19.59
N GLY A 126 -1.32 5.43 -20.25
CA GLY A 126 -0.57 4.79 -21.33
C GLY A 126 0.17 3.54 -20.89
N ALA A 127 0.71 3.51 -19.67
CA ALA A 127 1.32 2.31 -19.11
C ALA A 127 0.31 1.16 -18.96
N ARG A 128 -0.92 1.44 -18.50
CA ARG A 128 -2.00 0.45 -18.38
C ARG A 128 -2.47 -0.07 -19.74
N ASP A 129 -2.62 0.82 -20.71
CA ASP A 129 -3.02 0.45 -22.06
C ASP A 129 -1.96 -0.44 -22.71
N LEU A 130 -0.67 -0.11 -22.54
CA LEU A 130 0.42 -0.93 -23.05
C LEU A 130 0.46 -2.30 -22.35
N ALA A 131 0.31 -2.37 -21.02
CA ALA A 131 0.26 -3.64 -20.31
C ALA A 131 -0.89 -4.53 -20.82
N THR A 132 -2.08 -3.97 -21.01
CA THR A 132 -3.24 -4.66 -21.55
C THR A 132 -2.99 -5.16 -22.99
N ARG A 133 -2.32 -4.34 -23.82
CA ARG A 133 -1.94 -4.74 -25.18
C ARG A 133 -0.97 -5.90 -25.17
N LEU A 134 0.07 -5.86 -24.34
CA LEU A 134 1.05 -6.93 -24.21
C LEU A 134 0.40 -8.26 -23.78
N GLU A 135 -0.59 -8.20 -22.90
CA GLU A 135 -1.36 -9.40 -22.51
C GLU A 135 -2.16 -9.96 -23.69
N ARG A 136 -2.85 -9.10 -24.44
CA ARG A 136 -3.58 -9.53 -25.67
C ARG A 136 -2.68 -10.14 -26.74
N GLU A 137 -1.43 -9.69 -26.82
CA GLU A 137 -0.40 -10.23 -27.69
C GLU A 137 0.22 -11.55 -27.16
N GLY A 138 -0.25 -12.04 -26.00
CA GLY A 138 0.25 -13.27 -25.40
C GLY A 138 1.65 -13.15 -24.78
N ARG A 139 2.12 -11.92 -24.50
CA ARG A 139 3.44 -11.65 -23.94
C ARG A 139 3.55 -11.98 -22.46
N GLY A 140 2.44 -12.14 -21.75
CA GLY A 140 2.36 -12.46 -20.35
C GLY A 140 0.96 -12.23 -19.79
N ARG A 141 0.82 -12.27 -18.48
CA ARG A 141 -0.43 -12.09 -17.74
C ARG A 141 -0.40 -10.83 -16.90
N VAL A 142 -1.40 -9.99 -17.04
CA VAL A 142 -1.61 -8.81 -16.19
C VAL A 142 -2.27 -9.25 -14.87
N LEU A 143 -1.73 -8.77 -13.73
CA LEU A 143 -2.27 -9.08 -12.40
C LEU A 143 -3.43 -8.16 -12.00
N ASP A 144 -3.48 -6.94 -12.54
CA ASP A 144 -4.53 -5.91 -12.33
C ASP A 144 -4.78 -5.57 -10.86
N GLN A 145 -3.84 -4.91 -10.21
CA GLN A 145 -3.97 -4.52 -8.78
C GLN A 145 -5.23 -3.72 -8.45
N PHE A 146 -5.89 -3.10 -9.43
CA PHE A 146 -7.10 -2.27 -9.24
C PHE A 146 -8.41 -3.05 -9.39
N GLY A 147 -8.36 -4.21 -10.01
CA GLY A 147 -9.52 -5.08 -10.24
C GLY A 147 -9.41 -6.45 -9.60
N ASN A 148 -8.24 -6.82 -9.09
CA ASN A 148 -7.97 -8.16 -8.57
C ASN A 148 -8.48 -8.32 -7.14
N PRO A 149 -9.45 -9.23 -6.88
CA PRO A 149 -10.01 -9.45 -5.54
C PRO A 149 -8.99 -9.99 -4.53
N ASP A 150 -7.88 -10.55 -5.00
CA ASP A 150 -6.83 -11.07 -4.13
C ASP A 150 -6.00 -9.95 -3.48
N ASN A 151 -6.10 -8.71 -3.98
CA ASN A 151 -5.52 -7.55 -3.34
C ASN A 151 -6.19 -7.25 -1.98
N PRO A 152 -7.49 -6.96 -1.88
CA PRO A 152 -8.14 -6.81 -0.58
C PRO A 152 -8.13 -8.09 0.25
N LEU A 153 -8.13 -9.26 -0.37
CA LEU A 153 -8.06 -10.54 0.34
C LEU A 153 -6.78 -10.65 1.19
N ALA A 154 -5.64 -10.18 0.69
CA ALA A 154 -4.40 -10.13 1.46
C ALA A 154 -4.59 -9.42 2.81
N HIS A 155 -5.25 -8.27 2.80
CA HIS A 155 -5.47 -7.45 3.98
C HIS A 155 -6.56 -8.01 4.90
N TYR A 156 -7.57 -8.64 4.33
CA TYR A 156 -8.58 -9.37 5.08
C TYR A 156 -7.98 -10.55 5.87
N GLN A 157 -7.05 -11.28 5.23
CA GLN A 157 -6.44 -12.47 5.83
C GLN A 157 -5.27 -12.16 6.75
N THR A 158 -4.62 -11.00 6.63
CA THR A 158 -3.41 -10.68 7.38
C THR A 158 -3.49 -9.37 8.14
N THR A 159 -3.55 -8.22 7.49
CA THR A 159 -3.49 -6.90 8.12
C THR A 159 -4.64 -6.67 9.11
N GLY A 160 -5.87 -7.02 8.72
CA GLY A 160 -7.05 -6.91 9.59
C GLY A 160 -6.92 -7.75 10.86
N PRO A 161 -6.64 -9.06 10.77
CA PRO A 161 -6.36 -9.92 11.93
C PRO A 161 -5.24 -9.43 12.83
N GLU A 162 -4.13 -8.95 12.24
CA GLU A 162 -3.00 -8.41 13.00
C GLU A 162 -3.41 -7.18 13.81
N ILE A 163 -4.08 -6.21 13.18
CA ILE A 163 -4.57 -5.01 13.85
C ILE A 163 -5.54 -5.38 14.99
N TRP A 164 -6.47 -6.28 14.74
CA TRP A 164 -7.41 -6.73 15.76
C TRP A 164 -6.72 -7.39 16.95
N ARG A 165 -5.77 -8.28 16.70
CA ARG A 165 -4.96 -8.96 17.72
C ARG A 165 -4.15 -7.95 18.53
N ASP A 166 -3.40 -7.08 17.83
CA ASP A 166 -2.44 -6.16 18.47
C ASP A 166 -3.13 -5.03 19.24
N THR A 167 -4.37 -4.71 18.90
CA THR A 167 -5.22 -3.78 19.66
C THR A 167 -6.07 -4.47 20.74
N HIS A 168 -5.98 -5.81 20.86
CA HIS A 168 -6.87 -6.61 21.71
C HIS A 168 -8.35 -6.35 21.45
N GLY A 169 -8.71 -6.11 20.17
CA GLY A 169 -10.07 -5.82 19.76
C GLY A 169 -10.61 -4.43 20.20
N ARG A 170 -9.75 -3.56 20.75
CA ARG A 170 -10.15 -2.24 21.27
C ARG A 170 -10.09 -1.11 20.23
N ILE A 171 -9.71 -1.41 19.00
CA ILE A 171 -9.71 -0.41 17.93
C ILE A 171 -11.08 0.22 17.75
N THR A 172 -11.14 1.55 17.67
CA THR A 172 -12.37 2.33 17.42
C THR A 172 -12.40 2.93 16.03
N HIS A 173 -11.23 3.31 15.48
CA HIS A 173 -11.12 3.95 14.18
C HIS A 173 -9.95 3.36 13.39
N PHE A 174 -10.19 3.05 12.12
CA PHE A 174 -9.15 2.66 11.17
C PHE A 174 -9.04 3.74 10.09
N VAL A 175 -7.87 4.37 10.01
CA VAL A 175 -7.56 5.44 9.04
C VAL A 175 -6.62 4.92 7.98
N SER A 176 -6.99 4.99 6.71
CA SER A 176 -6.19 4.45 5.61
C SER A 176 -6.14 5.34 4.38
N ALA A 177 -4.92 5.59 3.90
CA ALA A 177 -4.70 6.20 2.60
C ALA A 177 -5.29 5.36 1.47
N MET A 178 -6.05 5.97 0.57
CA MET A 178 -6.73 5.31 -0.54
C MET A 178 -5.92 5.42 -1.84
N GLY A 179 -5.12 4.39 -2.15
CA GLY A 179 -4.50 4.19 -3.47
C GLY A 179 -5.33 3.24 -4.32
N THR A 180 -4.95 1.95 -4.37
CA THR A 180 -5.77 0.89 -5.00
C THR A 180 -7.05 0.59 -4.24
N THR A 181 -7.18 1.07 -3.03
CA THR A 181 -8.22 0.78 -2.03
C THR A 181 -8.15 -0.62 -1.39
N GLY A 182 -7.25 -1.49 -1.84
CA GLY A 182 -7.16 -2.86 -1.32
C GLY A 182 -7.00 -2.96 0.20
N THR A 183 -6.15 -2.11 0.80
CA THR A 183 -5.92 -2.10 2.24
C THR A 183 -7.19 -1.76 3.02
N ILE A 184 -7.85 -0.65 2.66
CA ILE A 184 -9.05 -0.21 3.36
C ILE A 184 -10.21 -1.20 3.16
N MET A 185 -10.34 -1.80 1.97
CA MET A 185 -11.37 -2.79 1.70
C MET A 185 -11.18 -4.07 2.49
N GLY A 186 -9.97 -4.62 2.49
CA GLY A 186 -9.69 -5.87 3.22
C GLY A 186 -9.78 -5.70 4.74
N VAL A 187 -9.18 -4.64 5.27
CA VAL A 187 -9.20 -4.35 6.72
C VAL A 187 -10.62 -3.99 7.19
N SER A 188 -11.33 -3.12 6.46
CA SER A 188 -12.70 -2.74 6.85
C SER A 188 -13.64 -3.95 6.92
N ARG A 189 -13.55 -4.84 5.93
CA ARG A 189 -14.33 -6.07 5.94
C ARG A 189 -14.05 -6.87 7.21
N TYR A 190 -12.79 -7.14 7.52
CA TYR A 190 -12.44 -7.93 8.70
C TYR A 190 -12.88 -7.26 10.01
N LEU A 191 -12.61 -5.96 10.17
CA LEU A 191 -12.94 -5.23 11.40
C LEU A 191 -14.45 -5.10 11.60
N LYS A 192 -15.22 -4.78 10.56
CA LYS A 192 -16.69 -4.66 10.64
C LYS A 192 -17.37 -6.00 10.94
N GLU A 193 -16.82 -7.12 10.49
CA GLU A 193 -17.31 -8.47 10.85
C GLU A 193 -17.08 -8.79 12.34
N ARG A 194 -16.04 -8.19 12.97
CA ARG A 194 -15.73 -8.37 14.39
C ARG A 194 -16.45 -7.38 15.30
N ASN A 195 -16.49 -6.13 14.87
CA ASN A 195 -17.16 -5.05 15.58
C ASN A 195 -17.68 -4.00 14.57
N PRO A 196 -19.00 -4.01 14.27
CA PRO A 196 -19.61 -3.07 13.33
C PRO A 196 -19.46 -1.59 13.73
N ALA A 197 -19.18 -1.30 15.02
CA ALA A 197 -19.02 0.08 15.51
C ALA A 197 -17.67 0.70 15.13
N VAL A 198 -16.67 -0.08 14.70
CA VAL A 198 -15.39 0.47 14.27
C VAL A 198 -15.60 1.39 13.07
N GLN A 199 -15.14 2.63 13.19
CA GLN A 199 -15.26 3.63 12.13
C GLN A 199 -14.12 3.47 11.11
N ILE A 200 -14.46 3.42 9.84
CA ILE A 200 -13.52 3.27 8.72
C ILE A 200 -13.38 4.62 8.01
N VAL A 201 -12.18 5.17 8.07
CA VAL A 201 -11.88 6.51 7.56
C VAL A 201 -10.90 6.39 6.38
N GLY A 202 -11.37 6.76 5.20
CA GLY A 202 -10.56 6.86 4.00
C GLY A 202 -9.85 8.21 3.93
N VAL A 203 -8.63 8.22 3.39
CA VAL A 203 -7.86 9.45 3.17
C VAL A 203 -7.56 9.59 1.68
N GLN A 204 -7.87 10.76 1.13
CA GLN A 204 -7.58 11.12 -0.25
C GLN A 204 -6.99 12.54 -0.35
N PRO A 205 -6.31 12.90 -1.45
CA PRO A 205 -5.83 14.26 -1.65
C PRO A 205 -7.01 15.24 -1.82
N THR A 206 -6.84 16.49 -1.40
CA THR A 206 -7.73 17.58 -1.83
C THR A 206 -7.70 17.70 -3.36
N GLU A 207 -8.71 18.34 -3.93
CA GLU A 207 -8.75 18.61 -5.36
C GLU A 207 -7.52 19.45 -5.77
N GLY A 208 -6.85 19.05 -6.85
CA GLY A 208 -5.62 19.68 -7.34
C GLY A 208 -4.34 19.28 -6.57
N SER A 209 -4.42 18.57 -5.45
CA SER A 209 -3.24 18.06 -4.73
C SER A 209 -2.77 16.71 -5.29
N PHE A 210 -1.45 16.52 -5.32
CA PHE A 210 -0.84 15.24 -5.68
C PHE A 210 -0.06 14.66 -4.49
N ILE A 211 -0.50 13.52 -4.00
CA ILE A 211 0.19 12.79 -2.93
C ILE A 211 0.57 11.40 -3.46
N ALA A 212 1.86 11.11 -3.58
CA ALA A 212 2.33 9.83 -4.09
C ALA A 212 1.76 8.66 -3.25
N GLY A 213 1.07 7.72 -3.91
CA GLY A 213 0.46 6.56 -3.25
C GLY A 213 -0.97 6.75 -2.77
N ILE A 214 -1.50 7.98 -2.78
CA ILE A 214 -2.90 8.29 -2.51
C ILE A 214 -3.54 8.87 -3.77
N ARG A 215 -4.82 8.57 -4.00
CA ARG A 215 -5.55 9.02 -5.18
C ARG A 215 -6.93 9.55 -4.79
N ARG A 216 -7.32 10.67 -5.41
CA ARG A 216 -8.72 11.07 -5.57
C ARG A 216 -9.17 10.52 -6.91
N TRP A 217 -9.97 9.47 -6.88
CA TRP A 217 -10.39 8.78 -8.10
C TRP A 217 -11.58 9.47 -8.76
N PRO A 218 -11.52 9.83 -10.04
CA PRO A 218 -12.70 10.10 -10.84
C PRO A 218 -13.61 8.86 -10.91
N LEU A 219 -14.91 9.06 -11.01
CA LEU A 219 -15.89 7.96 -10.99
C LEU A 219 -15.60 6.88 -12.05
N GLU A 220 -15.19 7.29 -13.24
CA GLU A 220 -14.86 6.41 -14.37
C GLU A 220 -13.62 5.54 -14.17
N TYR A 221 -12.72 5.94 -13.26
CA TYR A 221 -11.46 5.24 -12.96
C TYR A 221 -11.43 4.59 -11.58
N LEU A 222 -12.57 4.57 -10.87
CA LEU A 222 -12.64 3.90 -9.57
C LEU A 222 -12.11 2.47 -9.66
N PRO A 223 -11.25 2.05 -8.72
CA PRO A 223 -10.84 0.66 -8.64
C PRO A 223 -12.04 -0.27 -8.54
N LYS A 224 -12.07 -1.34 -9.35
CA LYS A 224 -13.18 -2.31 -9.35
C LYS A 224 -13.37 -3.02 -8.00
N ILE A 225 -12.31 -3.05 -7.19
CA ILE A 225 -12.34 -3.63 -5.84
C ILE A 225 -12.88 -2.67 -4.78
N TYR A 226 -13.17 -1.42 -5.12
CA TYR A 226 -13.65 -0.41 -4.18
C TYR A 226 -15.15 -0.55 -3.92
N GLU A 227 -15.52 -0.70 -2.64
CA GLU A 227 -16.89 -0.73 -2.15
C GLU A 227 -17.13 0.50 -1.26
N PRO A 228 -17.69 1.61 -1.79
CA PRO A 228 -17.87 2.87 -1.02
C PRO A 228 -18.63 2.69 0.30
N ALA A 229 -19.61 1.78 0.34
CA ALA A 229 -20.41 1.50 1.53
C ALA A 229 -19.61 0.96 2.74
N ARG A 230 -18.34 0.56 2.54
CA ARG A 230 -17.46 0.12 3.62
C ARG A 230 -16.67 1.25 4.27
N VAL A 231 -16.73 2.46 3.73
CA VAL A 231 -16.02 3.64 4.23
C VAL A 231 -17.02 4.57 4.87
N ASP A 232 -16.92 4.75 6.19
CA ASP A 232 -17.87 5.55 6.96
C ASP A 232 -17.64 7.06 6.76
N ARG A 233 -16.38 7.45 6.53
CA ARG A 233 -15.97 8.84 6.34
C ARG A 233 -14.74 8.94 5.43
N ILE A 234 -14.66 10.03 4.66
CA ILE A 234 -13.46 10.41 3.89
C ILE A 234 -12.91 11.72 4.44
N ILE A 235 -11.59 11.78 4.63
CA ILE A 235 -10.86 13.00 5.01
C ILE A 235 -9.95 13.39 3.85
N ASP A 236 -10.13 14.61 3.36
CA ASP A 236 -9.28 15.20 2.34
C ASP A 236 -8.04 15.82 3.00
N VAL A 237 -6.85 15.57 2.43
CA VAL A 237 -5.56 16.06 2.93
C VAL A 237 -4.83 16.79 1.82
N GLU A 238 -4.23 17.93 2.14
CA GLU A 238 -3.38 18.69 1.22
C GLU A 238 -1.99 18.06 1.11
N GLN A 239 -1.37 18.22 -0.05
CA GLN A 239 0.00 17.74 -0.28
C GLN A 239 0.99 18.31 0.75
N VAL A 240 0.92 19.62 0.99
CA VAL A 240 1.81 20.31 1.95
C VAL A 240 1.63 19.76 3.38
N GLU A 241 0.39 19.50 3.80
CA GLU A 241 0.08 18.89 5.09
C GLU A 241 0.67 17.47 5.21
N ALA A 242 0.51 16.67 4.15
CA ALA A 242 1.06 15.31 4.10
C ALA A 242 2.60 15.31 4.17
N GLU A 243 3.27 16.17 3.42
CA GLU A 243 4.72 16.31 3.41
C GLU A 243 5.26 16.81 4.76
N HIS A 244 4.63 17.84 5.32
CA HIS A 244 4.98 18.36 6.64
C HIS A 244 4.84 17.28 7.72
N THR A 245 3.74 16.54 7.73
CA THR A 245 3.53 15.45 8.69
C THR A 245 4.54 14.31 8.48
N THR A 246 4.94 14.03 7.23
CA THR A 246 5.99 13.03 6.94
C THR A 246 7.32 13.44 7.57
N ARG A 247 7.73 14.69 7.44
CA ARG A 247 8.96 15.21 8.08
C ARG A 247 8.87 15.16 9.60
N ARG A 248 7.73 15.53 10.17
CA ARG A 248 7.48 15.44 11.61
C ARG A 248 7.52 14.00 12.13
N LEU A 249 6.98 13.02 11.39
CA LEU A 249 7.10 11.60 11.74
C LEU A 249 8.57 11.18 11.88
N ALA A 250 9.43 11.62 10.97
CA ALA A 250 10.85 11.32 11.05
C ALA A 250 11.52 12.01 12.26
N CYS A 251 11.30 13.32 12.45
CA CYS A 251 11.99 14.11 13.46
C CYS A 251 11.43 13.91 14.88
N GLU A 252 10.14 13.64 15.03
CA GLU A 252 9.49 13.58 16.33
C GLU A 252 9.22 12.16 16.80
N GLU A 253 8.92 11.21 15.87
CA GLU A 253 8.61 9.82 16.20
C GLU A 253 9.71 8.83 15.80
N GLY A 254 10.76 9.29 15.08
CA GLY A 254 11.80 8.42 14.54
C GLY A 254 11.31 7.51 13.40
N ILE A 255 10.18 7.83 12.79
CA ILE A 255 9.55 7.03 11.72
C ILE A 255 9.81 7.69 10.37
N CYS A 256 10.85 7.26 9.66
CA CYS A 256 11.14 7.71 8.30
C CYS A 256 10.29 6.93 7.31
N CYS A 257 9.30 7.60 6.72
CA CYS A 257 8.29 6.98 5.84
C CYS A 257 8.00 7.84 4.59
N GLY A 258 7.18 7.33 3.69
CA GLY A 258 6.73 8.07 2.51
C GLY A 258 5.54 8.99 2.78
N VAL A 259 5.28 9.89 1.83
CA VAL A 259 4.29 10.96 1.96
C VAL A 259 2.85 10.47 2.14
N SER A 260 2.52 9.28 1.64
CA SER A 260 1.20 8.67 1.88
C SER A 260 0.96 8.33 3.35
N SER A 261 2.03 7.98 4.07
CA SER A 261 1.98 7.76 5.52
C SER A 261 1.75 9.07 6.27
N GLY A 262 2.43 10.14 5.84
CA GLY A 262 2.20 11.49 6.39
C GLY A 262 0.75 11.94 6.20
N GLY A 263 0.19 11.74 5.01
CA GLY A 263 -1.23 12.05 4.75
C GLY A 263 -2.19 11.24 5.63
N ALA A 264 -1.94 9.95 5.82
CA ALA A 264 -2.76 9.11 6.69
C ALA A 264 -2.66 9.52 8.17
N VAL A 265 -1.46 9.87 8.64
CA VAL A 265 -1.24 10.35 10.02
C VAL A 265 -1.83 11.75 10.22
N ALA A 266 -1.72 12.67 9.24
CA ALA A 266 -2.37 13.98 9.30
C ALA A 266 -3.88 13.86 9.50
N ALA A 267 -4.52 12.99 8.72
CA ALA A 267 -5.95 12.68 8.87
C ALA A 267 -6.26 12.06 10.25
N ALA A 268 -5.41 11.16 10.75
CA ALA A 268 -5.58 10.57 12.08
C ALA A 268 -5.45 11.59 13.21
N LEU A 269 -4.54 12.56 13.09
CA LEU A 269 -4.38 13.66 14.06
C LEU A 269 -5.60 14.59 14.05
N ARG A 270 -6.12 14.95 12.86
CA ARG A 270 -7.36 15.74 12.74
C ARG A 270 -8.55 15.03 13.34
N LEU A 271 -8.70 13.72 13.02
CA LEU A 271 -9.74 12.90 13.62
C LEU A 271 -9.63 12.85 15.15
N SER A 272 -8.40 12.73 15.68
CA SER A 272 -8.16 12.71 17.13
C SER A 272 -8.57 13.98 17.84
N ALA A 273 -8.59 15.13 17.16
CA ALA A 273 -9.12 16.38 17.72
C ALA A 273 -10.65 16.43 17.82
N GLU A 274 -11.34 15.53 17.12
CA GLU A 274 -12.82 15.50 17.06
C GLU A 274 -13.42 14.41 17.96
N VAL A 275 -12.61 13.48 18.47
CA VAL A 275 -13.08 12.31 19.24
C VAL A 275 -12.33 12.19 20.57
N GLU A 276 -12.91 11.48 21.53
CA GLU A 276 -12.28 11.22 22.83
C GLU A 276 -12.25 9.72 23.16
N ASN A 277 -11.21 9.32 23.93
CA ASN A 277 -11.02 7.95 24.40
C ASN A 277 -10.96 6.93 23.24
N ALA A 278 -10.51 7.37 22.06
CA ALA A 278 -10.43 6.57 20.86
C ALA A 278 -9.09 5.84 20.73
N MET A 279 -9.13 4.65 20.14
CA MET A 279 -7.97 3.93 19.66
C MET A 279 -7.98 3.97 18.14
N ILE A 280 -7.15 4.84 17.58
CA ILE A 280 -7.06 5.14 16.14
C ILE A 280 -5.85 4.39 15.59
N VAL A 281 -6.07 3.53 14.60
CA VAL A 281 -4.99 2.84 13.90
C VAL A 281 -4.86 3.40 12.51
N THR A 282 -3.63 3.76 12.12
CA THR A 282 -3.30 4.15 10.75
C THR A 282 -2.16 3.31 10.18
N VAL A 283 -1.98 3.35 8.84
CA VAL A 283 -0.96 2.56 8.16
C VAL A 283 0.23 3.45 7.77
N ILE A 284 1.41 3.07 8.24
CA ILE A 284 2.69 3.62 7.79
C ILE A 284 3.12 2.77 6.58
N CYS A 285 2.80 3.26 5.38
CA CYS A 285 2.71 2.45 4.17
C CYS A 285 4.05 1.90 3.68
N ASP A 286 5.13 2.64 3.83
CA ASP A 286 6.45 2.30 3.30
C ASP A 286 7.58 3.06 4.03
N ARG A 287 8.83 2.83 3.58
CA ARG A 287 10.02 3.48 4.13
C ARG A 287 10.38 4.75 3.35
N GLY A 288 10.95 5.72 4.07
CA GLY A 288 11.34 7.02 3.53
C GLY A 288 12.58 7.00 2.62
N ASP A 289 13.42 5.96 2.70
CA ASP A 289 14.62 5.80 1.88
C ASP A 289 14.35 5.84 0.36
N ARG A 290 13.12 5.62 -0.06
CA ARG A 290 12.66 5.68 -1.46
C ARG A 290 12.36 7.08 -1.98
N TYR A 291 12.46 8.08 -1.10
CA TYR A 291 12.07 9.46 -1.38
C TYR A 291 13.23 10.45 -1.19
N LEU A 292 14.46 9.95 -0.93
CA LEU A 292 15.62 10.80 -0.66
C LEU A 292 15.96 11.72 -1.84
N SER A 293 15.82 11.24 -3.07
CA SER A 293 16.06 12.04 -4.28
C SER A 293 14.90 12.96 -4.69
N THR A 294 13.75 12.88 -3.99
CA THR A 294 12.53 13.63 -4.39
C THR A 294 12.44 15.04 -3.80
N GLY A 295 13.38 15.42 -2.94
CA GLY A 295 13.31 16.68 -2.20
C GLY A 295 12.37 16.65 -0.98
N LEU A 296 11.71 15.55 -0.69
CA LEU A 296 10.77 15.44 0.44
C LEU A 296 11.43 15.76 1.80
N PHE A 297 12.70 15.39 1.96
CA PHE A 297 13.49 15.57 3.20
C PHE A 297 14.61 16.63 3.04
N SER A 298 14.64 17.37 1.93
CA SER A 298 15.53 18.50 1.74
C SER A 298 14.94 19.75 2.39
N ASP A 299 15.79 20.58 2.96
CA ASP A 299 15.44 21.88 3.55
C ASP A 299 14.93 22.87 2.48
#